data_60ba13819ff6b9e7a039540033c5c215
#
_entry.id   60ba13819ff6b9e7a039540033c5c215
#
_cell.length_a   1.000
_cell.length_b   1.000
_cell.length_c   1.000
_cell.angle_alpha   90.00
_cell.angle_beta   90.00
_cell.angle_gamma   90.00
#
_symmetry.space_group_name_H-M   'P 1'
#
loop_
_entity.id
_entity.type
_entity.pdbx_description
1 polymer ?
#
loop_
_entity_poly.entity_id
_entity_poly.type
_entity_poly.pdbx_seq_one_letter_code
_entity_poly.pdbx_strand_id
1 'polypeptide(L)'
;MLEELKNLNYHGGKDGLLFFLCDVIGRTGVRIRDAEVICSHAPGKRQLSVEDLVSYCLALGWIKKEADVLTIIADFEPVLDNKDVLNEELTKSTVEQLFLGGVIDQTMFSYDSIQSSYAFKNELLPLSFSCARNVLISQGFLIPQRDPQGTRFYIAPLYDTLIAKHCKIRRKQLSLERLKKQLEDNELAGEKAELFAVEYEKKRIGPPLCESIKRISEIDVAAGYDIVSFNSGDSREPDRFIEVKAVSTSGFFWSKNEYEVAKLKGGSYYLYLVELGRIDEPGYVPEMIQDPAANVMESDGWFVEAQSYHIKRV
;
A
#
# COMPACT_ATOMS: atom_id res chain seq x y z
N MET A 1 20.78 -11.97 -12.54
CA MET A 1 19.36 -12.41 -12.56
C MET A 1 18.37 -11.26 -12.55
N LEU A 2 18.53 -10.22 -11.71
CA LEU A 2 17.59 -9.08 -11.68
C LEU A 2 17.93 -7.96 -12.65
N GLU A 3 19.17 -7.82 -13.05
CA GLU A 3 19.62 -6.84 -14.07
C GLU A 3 18.94 -7.10 -15.43
N GLU A 4 18.70 -8.36 -15.76
CA GLU A 4 18.02 -8.78 -17.00
C GLU A 4 16.56 -8.31 -17.04
N LEU A 5 15.88 -8.17 -15.88
CA LEU A 5 14.51 -7.66 -15.79
C LEU A 5 14.41 -6.13 -15.98
N LYS A 6 15.52 -5.40 -15.97
CA LYS A 6 15.54 -3.96 -16.22
C LYS A 6 15.38 -3.61 -17.70
N ASN A 7 15.78 -4.49 -18.61
CA ASN A 7 15.92 -4.20 -20.04
C ASN A 7 14.91 -4.92 -20.95
N LEU A 8 13.75 -5.29 -20.42
CA LEU A 8 12.70 -6.02 -21.17
C LEU A 8 11.89 -5.12 -22.13
N ASN A 9 12.57 -4.41 -23.02
CA ASN A 9 11.92 -3.42 -23.88
C ASN A 9 11.12 -4.01 -25.05
N TYR A 10 11.50 -5.20 -25.54
CA TYR A 10 10.94 -5.79 -26.76
C TYR A 10 10.55 -7.26 -26.63
N HIS A 11 10.03 -7.66 -25.47
CA HIS A 11 9.55 -9.04 -25.29
C HIS A 11 8.09 -9.25 -25.74
N GLY A 12 7.42 -8.20 -26.22
CA GLY A 12 6.06 -8.27 -26.78
C GLY A 12 4.93 -8.47 -25.78
N GLY A 13 5.18 -8.27 -24.49
CA GLY A 13 4.19 -8.47 -23.42
C GLY A 13 3.73 -9.94 -23.31
N LYS A 14 2.52 -10.16 -22.75
CA LYS A 14 1.89 -11.49 -22.62
C LYS A 14 1.93 -12.27 -23.94
N ASP A 15 1.47 -11.65 -25.01
CA ASP A 15 1.33 -12.34 -26.30
C ASP A 15 2.68 -12.71 -26.94
N GLY A 16 3.69 -11.84 -26.78
CA GLY A 16 5.05 -12.12 -27.25
C GLY A 16 5.67 -13.30 -26.51
N LEU A 17 5.51 -13.35 -25.19
CA LEU A 17 6.00 -14.45 -24.36
C LEU A 17 5.29 -15.77 -24.70
N LEU A 18 3.97 -15.76 -24.84
CA LEU A 18 3.21 -16.94 -25.21
C LEU A 18 3.56 -17.45 -26.60
N PHE A 19 3.72 -16.54 -27.58
CA PHE A 19 4.18 -16.89 -28.91
C PHE A 19 5.57 -17.52 -28.87
N PHE A 20 6.51 -16.92 -28.11
CA PHE A 20 7.87 -17.43 -28.01
C PHE A 20 7.94 -18.82 -27.41
N LEU A 21 7.22 -19.07 -26.32
CA LEU A 21 7.22 -20.36 -25.64
C LEU A 21 6.46 -21.44 -26.41
N CYS A 22 5.25 -21.14 -26.93
CA CYS A 22 4.40 -22.14 -27.56
C CYS A 22 4.75 -22.38 -29.03
N ASP A 23 4.97 -21.29 -29.78
CA ASP A 23 5.03 -21.36 -31.26
C ASP A 23 6.46 -21.33 -31.77
N VAL A 24 7.42 -20.71 -31.03
CA VAL A 24 8.85 -20.65 -31.44
C VAL A 24 9.64 -21.79 -30.84
N ILE A 25 9.65 -21.97 -29.52
CA ILE A 25 10.41 -23.05 -28.85
C ILE A 25 9.63 -24.36 -28.92
N GLY A 26 8.37 -24.35 -28.48
CA GLY A 26 7.53 -25.53 -28.43
C GLY A 26 8.16 -26.67 -27.64
N ARG A 27 7.67 -27.91 -27.88
CA ARG A 27 8.16 -29.12 -27.21
C ARG A 27 9.47 -29.68 -27.80
N THR A 28 9.79 -29.29 -29.01
CA THR A 28 10.96 -29.82 -29.74
C THR A 28 12.24 -29.02 -29.56
N GLY A 29 12.09 -27.81 -28.99
CA GLY A 29 13.19 -26.86 -28.90
C GLY A 29 13.46 -26.16 -30.22
N VAL A 30 14.35 -25.16 -30.23
CA VAL A 30 14.69 -24.34 -31.39
C VAL A 30 16.14 -23.85 -31.29
N ARG A 31 16.82 -23.70 -32.41
CA ARG A 31 18.11 -23.00 -32.44
C ARG A 31 17.90 -21.50 -32.35
N ILE A 32 18.80 -20.79 -31.68
CA ILE A 32 18.68 -19.34 -31.49
C ILE A 32 18.50 -18.60 -32.80
N ARG A 33 19.31 -18.96 -33.84
CA ARG A 33 19.22 -18.36 -35.17
C ARG A 33 17.84 -18.56 -35.81
N ASP A 34 17.24 -19.75 -35.64
CA ASP A 34 15.93 -20.04 -36.21
C ASP A 34 14.83 -19.27 -35.42
N ALA A 35 14.99 -19.15 -34.11
CA ALA A 35 14.11 -18.33 -33.27
C ALA A 35 14.16 -16.84 -33.70
N GLU A 36 15.31 -16.28 -34.01
CA GLU A 36 15.47 -14.92 -34.54
C GLU A 36 14.66 -14.72 -35.84
N VAL A 37 14.76 -15.68 -36.77
CA VAL A 37 14.02 -15.63 -38.03
C VAL A 37 12.51 -15.69 -37.76
N ILE A 38 12.04 -16.62 -36.91
CA ILE A 38 10.62 -16.78 -36.60
C ILE A 38 10.08 -15.52 -35.88
N CYS A 39 10.81 -14.99 -34.90
CA CYS A 39 10.43 -13.80 -34.17
C CYS A 39 10.39 -12.54 -35.04
N SER A 40 11.24 -12.43 -36.06
CA SER A 40 11.20 -11.31 -37.00
C SER A 40 9.94 -11.28 -37.86
N HIS A 41 9.21 -12.42 -37.96
CA HIS A 41 7.95 -12.58 -38.66
C HIS A 41 6.76 -12.79 -37.72
N ALA A 42 6.92 -12.39 -36.46
CA ALA A 42 5.89 -12.54 -35.44
C ALA A 42 4.54 -11.90 -35.86
N PRO A 43 3.40 -12.51 -35.53
CA PRO A 43 2.08 -11.97 -35.85
C PRO A 43 1.86 -10.57 -35.25
N GLY A 44 1.11 -9.71 -35.97
CA GLY A 44 0.71 -8.41 -35.46
C GLY A 44 1.77 -7.31 -35.59
N LYS A 45 2.76 -7.45 -36.47
CA LYS A 45 3.84 -6.48 -36.73
C LYS A 45 4.66 -6.15 -35.46
N ARG A 46 4.77 -7.08 -34.51
CA ARG A 46 5.55 -6.92 -33.30
C ARG A 46 7.02 -7.14 -33.59
N GLN A 47 7.85 -6.22 -33.12
CA GLN A 47 9.29 -6.45 -33.04
C GLN A 47 9.57 -7.20 -31.74
N LEU A 48 9.97 -8.47 -31.83
CA LEU A 48 10.35 -9.28 -30.69
C LEU A 48 11.87 -9.43 -30.65
N SER A 49 12.47 -9.04 -29.53
CA SER A 49 13.87 -9.29 -29.24
C SER A 49 14.01 -10.70 -28.67
N VAL A 50 14.65 -11.59 -29.41
CA VAL A 50 14.96 -12.94 -28.94
C VAL A 50 15.90 -12.90 -27.73
N GLU A 51 16.82 -11.97 -27.68
CA GLU A 51 17.75 -11.79 -26.56
C GLU A 51 16.96 -11.47 -25.27
N ASP A 52 16.01 -10.51 -25.30
CA ASP A 52 15.20 -10.13 -24.15
C ASP A 52 14.29 -11.28 -23.70
N LEU A 53 13.66 -11.99 -24.65
CA LEU A 53 12.79 -13.14 -24.37
C LEU A 53 13.58 -14.29 -23.75
N VAL A 54 14.74 -14.62 -24.28
CA VAL A 54 15.62 -15.66 -23.74
C VAL A 54 16.09 -15.30 -22.34
N SER A 55 16.57 -14.07 -22.14
CA SER A 55 17.05 -13.59 -20.84
C SER A 55 15.94 -13.66 -19.79
N TYR A 56 14.72 -13.25 -20.15
CA TYR A 56 13.57 -13.31 -19.26
C TYR A 56 13.21 -14.77 -18.92
N CYS A 57 13.05 -15.64 -19.89
CA CYS A 57 12.66 -17.03 -19.67
C CYS A 57 13.73 -17.84 -18.92
N LEU A 58 15.02 -17.54 -19.13
CA LEU A 58 16.13 -18.13 -18.37
C LEU A 58 16.10 -17.66 -16.91
N ALA A 59 15.85 -16.36 -16.66
CA ALA A 59 15.77 -15.80 -15.32
C ALA A 59 14.61 -16.42 -14.51
N LEU A 60 13.52 -16.76 -15.17
CA LEU A 60 12.38 -17.47 -14.55
C LEU A 60 12.57 -18.98 -14.42
N GLY A 61 13.62 -19.55 -15.04
CA GLY A 61 13.85 -21.00 -15.04
C GLY A 61 12.87 -21.78 -15.92
N TRP A 62 12.28 -21.16 -16.97
CA TRP A 62 11.31 -21.79 -17.85
C TRP A 62 11.94 -22.49 -19.04
N ILE A 63 13.09 -22.03 -19.46
CA ILE A 63 13.87 -22.61 -20.55
C ILE A 63 15.29 -22.93 -20.08
N LYS A 64 15.93 -23.82 -20.78
CA LYS A 64 17.37 -24.04 -20.72
C LYS A 64 17.99 -23.74 -22.08
N LYS A 65 19.23 -23.32 -22.05
CA LYS A 65 20.06 -23.07 -23.21
C LYS A 65 21.25 -24.01 -23.19
N GLU A 66 21.33 -24.90 -24.15
CA GLU A 66 22.46 -25.81 -24.34
C GLU A 66 23.11 -25.49 -25.68
N ALA A 67 24.34 -24.94 -25.65
CA ALA A 67 25.01 -24.36 -26.78
C ALA A 67 24.15 -23.33 -27.52
N ASP A 68 23.56 -23.67 -28.64
CA ASP A 68 22.79 -22.82 -29.58
C ASP A 68 21.28 -23.20 -29.57
N VAL A 69 20.90 -24.20 -28.76
CA VAL A 69 19.52 -24.70 -28.69
C VAL A 69 18.83 -24.28 -27.43
N LEU A 70 17.62 -23.77 -27.59
CA LEU A 70 16.68 -23.42 -26.50
C LEU A 70 15.65 -24.56 -26.38
N THR A 71 15.41 -25.01 -25.17
CA THR A 71 14.38 -26.01 -24.86
C THR A 71 13.59 -25.60 -23.63
N ILE A 72 12.31 -25.94 -23.58
CA ILE A 72 11.49 -25.73 -22.39
C ILE A 72 11.87 -26.78 -21.34
N ILE A 73 11.85 -26.41 -20.08
CA ILE A 73 12.08 -27.34 -18.96
C ILE A 73 10.87 -28.27 -18.87
N ALA A 74 11.11 -29.58 -18.73
CA ALA A 74 10.07 -30.62 -18.79
C ALA A 74 8.87 -30.39 -17.85
N ASP A 75 9.12 -29.83 -16.69
CA ASP A 75 8.06 -29.52 -15.71
C ASP A 75 7.00 -28.54 -16.23
N PHE A 76 7.34 -27.73 -17.24
CA PHE A 76 6.42 -26.75 -17.84
C PHE A 76 5.81 -27.19 -19.18
N GLU A 77 6.24 -28.29 -19.76
CA GLU A 77 5.70 -28.78 -21.01
C GLU A 77 4.15 -29.02 -20.96
N PRO A 78 3.57 -29.53 -19.86
CA PRO A 78 2.13 -29.77 -19.79
C PRO A 78 1.26 -28.52 -19.89
N VAL A 79 1.77 -27.36 -19.46
CA VAL A 79 1.01 -26.11 -19.48
C VAL A 79 1.06 -25.37 -20.82
N LEU A 80 1.90 -25.80 -21.76
CA LEU A 80 1.99 -25.21 -23.11
C LEU A 80 0.70 -25.31 -23.92
N ASP A 81 -0.14 -26.31 -23.65
CA ASP A 81 -1.38 -26.55 -24.39
C ASP A 81 -2.49 -25.57 -24.00
N ASN A 82 -2.34 -24.86 -22.87
CA ASN A 82 -3.31 -23.90 -22.39
C ASN A 82 -2.63 -22.53 -22.10
N LYS A 83 -2.79 -21.61 -23.05
CA LYS A 83 -2.16 -20.28 -23.00
C LYS A 83 -2.55 -19.45 -21.76
N ASP A 84 -3.73 -19.65 -21.20
CA ASP A 84 -4.15 -18.91 -19.99
C ASP A 84 -3.47 -19.49 -18.74
N VAL A 85 -3.40 -20.82 -18.61
CA VAL A 85 -2.65 -21.48 -17.54
C VAL A 85 -1.17 -21.15 -17.63
N LEU A 86 -0.59 -21.21 -18.84
CA LEU A 86 0.80 -20.84 -19.07
C LEU A 86 1.08 -19.39 -18.63
N ASN A 87 0.21 -18.44 -19.01
CA ASN A 87 0.36 -17.05 -18.58
C ASN A 87 0.25 -16.90 -17.06
N GLU A 88 -0.65 -17.63 -16.42
CA GLU A 88 -0.80 -17.61 -14.97
C GLU A 88 0.47 -18.09 -14.27
N GLU A 89 1.04 -19.21 -14.69
CA GLU A 89 2.28 -19.75 -14.13
C GLU A 89 3.50 -18.85 -14.40
N LEU A 90 3.61 -18.29 -15.60
CA LEU A 90 4.63 -17.29 -15.94
C LEU A 90 4.53 -16.07 -15.02
N THR A 91 3.32 -15.59 -14.80
CA THR A 91 3.06 -14.44 -13.94
C THR A 91 3.44 -14.73 -12.49
N LYS A 92 3.06 -15.90 -11.96
CA LYS A 92 3.45 -16.33 -10.61
C LYS A 92 4.98 -16.40 -10.47
N SER A 93 5.66 -17.02 -11.44
CA SER A 93 7.13 -17.12 -11.45
C SER A 93 7.77 -15.73 -11.49
N THR A 94 7.25 -14.80 -12.29
CA THR A 94 7.74 -13.42 -12.36
C THR A 94 7.62 -12.72 -11.00
N VAL A 95 6.44 -12.79 -10.40
CA VAL A 95 6.17 -12.16 -9.09
C VAL A 95 7.08 -12.74 -8.00
N GLU A 96 7.23 -14.07 -7.95
CA GLU A 96 8.09 -14.73 -6.98
C GLU A 96 9.57 -14.32 -7.14
N GLN A 97 10.06 -14.23 -8.38
CA GLN A 97 11.43 -13.76 -8.64
C GLN A 97 11.65 -12.30 -8.24
N LEU A 98 10.65 -11.44 -8.46
CA LEU A 98 10.71 -10.04 -8.03
C LEU A 98 10.75 -9.90 -6.51
N PHE A 99 10.00 -10.75 -5.77
CA PHE A 99 10.07 -10.83 -4.30
C PHE A 99 11.41 -11.37 -3.81
N LEU A 100 11.89 -12.47 -4.39
CA LEU A 100 13.18 -13.07 -4.03
C LEU A 100 14.34 -12.11 -4.26
N GLY A 101 14.26 -11.34 -5.32
CA GLY A 101 15.27 -10.33 -5.63
C GLY A 101 15.13 -9.01 -4.89
N GLY A 102 14.10 -8.85 -4.06
CA GLY A 102 13.87 -7.62 -3.30
C GLY A 102 13.48 -6.40 -4.14
N VAL A 103 13.07 -6.62 -5.40
CA VAL A 103 12.56 -5.55 -6.29
C VAL A 103 11.18 -5.09 -5.84
N ILE A 104 10.34 -6.04 -5.45
CA ILE A 104 9.07 -5.79 -4.79
C ILE A 104 9.10 -6.40 -3.40
N ASP A 105 8.44 -5.74 -2.47
CA ASP A 105 8.26 -6.23 -1.12
C ASP A 105 6.84 -5.96 -0.63
N GLN A 106 6.51 -6.49 0.55
CA GLN A 106 5.17 -6.39 1.12
C GLN A 106 4.73 -4.94 1.41
N THR A 107 5.67 -3.98 1.58
CA THR A 107 5.32 -2.57 1.86
C THR A 107 4.71 -1.89 0.64
N MET A 108 4.95 -2.46 -0.55
CA MET A 108 4.37 -2.01 -1.81
C MET A 108 2.91 -2.45 -2.00
N PHE A 109 2.37 -3.29 -1.11
CA PHE A 109 1.01 -3.80 -1.21
C PHE A 109 0.18 -3.39 0.00
N SER A 110 -1.03 -2.91 -0.24
CA SER A 110 -2.03 -2.63 0.80
C SER A 110 -3.37 -3.23 0.38
N TYR A 111 -4.09 -3.86 1.32
CA TYR A 111 -5.41 -4.40 1.01
C TYR A 111 -6.45 -3.27 1.06
N ASP A 112 -7.12 -3.04 -0.05
CA ASP A 112 -8.24 -2.11 -0.17
C ASP A 112 -9.54 -2.86 0.07
N SER A 113 -10.21 -2.56 1.18
CA SER A 113 -11.45 -3.24 1.57
C SER A 113 -12.66 -2.83 0.70
N ILE A 114 -12.61 -1.66 0.06
CA ILE A 114 -13.67 -1.17 -0.82
C ILE A 114 -13.61 -1.94 -2.14
N GLN A 115 -12.41 -2.06 -2.70
CA GLN A 115 -12.18 -2.82 -3.94
C GLN A 115 -12.07 -4.33 -3.71
N SER A 116 -11.99 -4.76 -2.44
CA SER A 116 -11.75 -6.16 -2.04
C SER A 116 -10.54 -6.78 -2.73
N SER A 117 -9.48 -6.01 -2.94
CA SER A 117 -8.26 -6.40 -3.64
C SER A 117 -7.03 -5.71 -3.07
N TYR A 118 -5.84 -6.20 -3.41
CA TYR A 118 -4.60 -5.53 -3.05
C TYR A 118 -4.31 -4.39 -4.03
N ALA A 119 -4.07 -3.19 -3.49
CA ALA A 119 -3.52 -2.06 -4.23
C ALA A 119 -1.98 -2.14 -4.25
N PHE A 120 -1.38 -1.82 -5.38
CA PHE A 120 0.07 -1.76 -5.58
C PHE A 120 0.55 -0.30 -5.59
N LYS A 121 1.48 0.02 -4.71
CA LYS A 121 2.10 1.34 -4.56
C LYS A 121 3.22 1.51 -5.58
N ASN A 122 2.84 1.92 -6.79
CA ASN A 122 3.78 2.08 -7.91
C ASN A 122 4.92 3.07 -7.64
N GLU A 123 4.70 4.05 -6.77
CA GLU A 123 5.69 5.05 -6.36
C GLU A 123 6.88 4.46 -5.58
N LEU A 124 6.70 3.27 -5.00
CA LEU A 124 7.78 2.56 -4.30
C LEU A 124 8.61 1.68 -5.22
N LEU A 125 8.13 1.40 -6.44
CA LEU A 125 8.90 0.61 -7.41
C LEU A 125 10.04 1.47 -7.98
N PRO A 126 11.31 1.01 -7.92
CA PRO A 126 12.41 1.76 -8.52
C PRO A 126 12.19 1.97 -10.03
N LEU A 127 12.46 3.16 -10.52
CA LEU A 127 12.25 3.54 -11.92
C LEU A 127 12.96 2.59 -12.92
N SER A 128 14.13 2.06 -12.54
CA SER A 128 14.89 1.07 -13.30
C SER A 128 14.13 -0.24 -13.55
N PHE A 129 13.09 -0.53 -12.76
CA PHE A 129 12.22 -1.69 -12.93
C PHE A 129 10.85 -1.38 -13.54
N SER A 130 10.70 -0.21 -14.18
CA SER A 130 9.44 0.16 -14.87
C SER A 130 9.04 -0.85 -15.97
N CYS A 131 10.02 -1.51 -16.62
CA CYS A 131 9.74 -2.59 -17.57
C CYS A 131 9.07 -3.79 -16.90
N ALA A 132 9.50 -4.20 -15.72
CA ALA A 132 8.86 -5.27 -14.95
C ALA A 132 7.40 -4.96 -14.64
N ARG A 133 7.08 -3.72 -14.22
CA ARG A 133 5.68 -3.28 -14.05
C ARG A 133 4.88 -3.44 -15.35
N ASN A 134 5.42 -3.02 -16.49
CA ASN A 134 4.74 -3.13 -17.77
C ASN A 134 4.49 -4.58 -18.17
N VAL A 135 5.43 -5.48 -17.88
CA VAL A 135 5.23 -6.94 -18.02
C VAL A 135 4.06 -7.41 -17.16
N LEU A 136 4.05 -7.08 -15.87
CA LEU A 136 2.99 -7.45 -14.94
C LEU A 136 1.61 -6.92 -15.36
N ILE A 137 1.54 -5.72 -15.97
CA ILE A 137 0.31 -5.19 -16.55
C ILE A 137 -0.10 -6.03 -17.76
N SER A 138 0.83 -6.33 -18.67
CA SER A 138 0.52 -7.11 -19.89
C SER A 138 0.07 -8.53 -19.58
N GLN A 139 0.62 -9.14 -18.54
CA GLN A 139 0.25 -10.47 -18.05
C GLN A 139 -1.09 -10.49 -17.28
N GLY A 140 -1.66 -9.32 -16.98
CA GLY A 140 -2.91 -9.17 -16.25
C GLY A 140 -2.78 -9.33 -14.72
N PHE A 141 -1.58 -9.24 -14.18
CA PHE A 141 -1.35 -9.22 -12.73
C PHE A 141 -1.71 -7.86 -12.13
N LEU A 142 -1.23 -6.76 -12.75
CA LEU A 142 -1.57 -5.39 -12.38
C LEU A 142 -2.68 -4.86 -13.27
N ILE A 143 -3.78 -4.44 -12.67
CA ILE A 143 -4.92 -3.81 -13.34
C ILE A 143 -4.86 -2.30 -13.09
N PRO A 144 -4.56 -1.47 -14.11
CA PRO A 144 -4.58 -0.03 -13.95
C PRO A 144 -6.02 0.50 -13.89
N GLN A 145 -6.32 1.29 -12.88
CA GLN A 145 -7.56 2.06 -12.76
C GLN A 145 -7.23 3.55 -12.77
N ARG A 146 -7.91 4.31 -13.62
CA ARG A 146 -7.76 5.76 -13.69
C ARG A 146 -8.82 6.43 -12.84
N ASP A 147 -8.39 7.33 -11.98
CA ASP A 147 -9.23 8.23 -11.23
C ASP A 147 -8.80 9.71 -11.51
N PRO A 148 -9.54 10.71 -11.05
CA PRO A 148 -9.17 12.12 -11.24
C PRO A 148 -7.82 12.51 -10.65
N GLN A 149 -7.28 11.74 -9.71
CA GLN A 149 -6.01 11.98 -9.01
C GLN A 149 -4.83 11.26 -9.67
N GLY A 150 -5.08 10.33 -10.62
CA GLY A 150 -4.02 9.61 -11.31
C GLY A 150 -4.37 8.18 -11.70
N THR A 151 -3.35 7.34 -11.80
CA THR A 151 -3.52 5.91 -12.11
C THR A 151 -3.13 5.09 -10.89
N ARG A 152 -4.08 4.34 -10.34
CA ARG A 152 -3.86 3.33 -9.31
C ARG A 152 -3.71 1.95 -9.95
N PHE A 153 -2.99 1.08 -9.29
CA PHE A 153 -2.80 -0.29 -9.74
C PHE A 153 -3.35 -1.26 -8.71
N TYR A 154 -4.21 -2.18 -9.13
CA TYR A 154 -4.76 -3.23 -8.29
C TYR A 154 -4.27 -4.59 -8.77
N ILE A 155 -4.16 -5.54 -7.84
CA ILE A 155 -3.83 -6.92 -8.17
C ILE A 155 -5.09 -7.60 -8.71
N ALA A 156 -4.96 -8.39 -9.78
CA ALA A 156 -6.07 -9.21 -10.23
C ALA A 156 -6.45 -10.25 -9.14
N PRO A 157 -7.74 -10.47 -8.86
CA PRO A 157 -8.19 -11.34 -7.76
C PRO A 157 -7.61 -12.75 -7.79
N LEU A 158 -7.29 -13.25 -8.98
CA LEU A 158 -6.62 -14.54 -9.20
C LEU A 158 -5.31 -14.67 -8.42
N TYR A 159 -4.59 -13.56 -8.17
CA TYR A 159 -3.29 -13.53 -7.51
C TYR A 159 -3.35 -13.03 -6.06
N ASP A 160 -4.53 -12.75 -5.51
CA ASP A 160 -4.67 -12.28 -4.13
C ASP A 160 -4.06 -13.24 -3.10
N THR A 161 -4.22 -14.56 -3.32
CA THR A 161 -3.63 -15.58 -2.43
C THR A 161 -2.12 -15.59 -2.48
N LEU A 162 -1.53 -15.35 -3.65
CA LEU A 162 -0.08 -15.24 -3.82
C LEU A 162 0.47 -14.05 -3.03
N ILE A 163 -0.15 -12.89 -3.18
CA ILE A 163 0.26 -11.68 -2.44
C ILE A 163 0.01 -11.85 -0.94
N ALA A 164 -1.15 -12.39 -0.54
CA ALA A 164 -1.45 -12.67 0.86
C ALA A 164 -0.40 -13.57 1.53
N LYS A 165 0.14 -14.55 0.81
CA LYS A 165 1.21 -15.44 1.29
C LYS A 165 2.48 -14.63 1.61
N HIS A 166 2.93 -13.77 0.71
CA HIS A 166 4.10 -12.91 0.89
C HIS A 166 3.88 -11.86 1.98
N CYS A 167 2.71 -11.25 2.06
CA CYS A 167 2.38 -10.28 3.10
C CYS A 167 2.22 -10.89 4.49
N LYS A 168 1.70 -12.13 4.61
CA LYS A 168 1.54 -12.84 5.90
C LYS A 168 2.86 -13.28 6.55
N ILE A 169 3.84 -13.66 5.75
CA ILE A 169 5.12 -14.18 6.27
C ILE A 169 5.84 -13.11 7.11
N ARG A 170 5.76 -11.84 6.76
CA ARG A 170 6.44 -10.77 7.49
C ARG A 170 5.67 -10.30 8.74
N ARG A 171 4.32 -10.44 8.80
CA ARG A 171 3.56 -10.14 10.03
C ARG A 171 3.96 -11.06 11.20
N LYS A 172 4.46 -12.26 10.93
CA LYS A 172 5.00 -13.18 11.97
C LYS A 172 6.42 -12.82 12.45
N GLN A 173 7.13 -11.93 11.74
CA GLN A 173 8.52 -11.57 12.08
C GLN A 173 8.68 -10.23 12.82
N LEU A 174 7.59 -9.50 13.13
CA LEU A 174 7.69 -8.46 14.14
C LEU A 174 7.92 -9.16 15.49
N SER A 175 9.13 -9.06 16.02
CA SER A 175 9.42 -9.60 17.35
C SER A 175 8.46 -8.97 18.36
N LEU A 176 8.02 -9.74 19.35
CA LEU A 176 7.16 -9.26 20.44
C LEU A 176 7.75 -8.01 21.10
N GLU A 177 9.08 -7.94 21.20
CA GLU A 177 9.84 -6.81 21.73
C GLU A 177 9.67 -5.52 20.87
N ARG A 178 9.72 -5.67 19.56
CA ARG A 178 9.56 -4.55 18.64
C ARG A 178 8.13 -4.00 18.64
N LEU A 179 7.12 -4.90 18.76
CA LEU A 179 5.73 -4.51 18.91
C LEU A 179 5.51 -3.78 20.23
N LYS A 180 6.05 -4.29 21.35
CA LYS A 180 5.96 -3.63 22.66
C LYS A 180 6.59 -2.24 22.61
N LYS A 181 7.80 -2.13 22.08
CA LYS A 181 8.48 -0.85 21.94
C LYS A 181 7.67 0.14 21.10
N GLN A 182 7.08 -0.31 20.00
CA GLN A 182 6.24 0.55 19.16
C GLN A 182 4.97 1.02 19.89
N LEU A 183 4.36 0.17 20.71
CA LEU A 183 3.21 0.56 21.54
C LEU A 183 3.62 1.58 22.61
N GLU A 184 4.74 1.37 23.29
CA GLU A 184 5.31 2.32 24.27
C GLU A 184 5.65 3.67 23.62
N ASP A 185 6.30 3.65 22.44
CA ASP A 185 6.65 4.87 21.70
C ASP A 185 5.38 5.65 21.27
N ASN A 186 4.33 4.95 20.84
CA ASN A 186 3.05 5.55 20.46
C ASN A 186 2.32 6.14 21.67
N GLU A 187 2.32 5.46 22.81
CA GLU A 187 1.70 5.93 24.06
C GLU A 187 2.40 7.22 24.54
N LEU A 188 3.73 7.22 24.57
CA LEU A 188 4.52 8.41 24.91
C LEU A 188 4.30 9.58 23.94
N ALA A 189 4.13 9.27 22.65
CA ALA A 189 3.84 10.27 21.63
C ALA A 189 2.45 10.89 21.85
N GLY A 190 1.44 10.06 22.15
CA GLY A 190 0.09 10.51 22.48
C GLY A 190 0.07 11.41 23.71
N GLU A 191 0.71 10.97 24.81
CA GLU A 191 0.80 11.74 26.05
C GLU A 191 1.45 13.13 25.83
N LYS A 192 2.55 13.19 25.09
CA LYS A 192 3.20 14.48 24.77
C LYS A 192 2.30 15.41 23.97
N ALA A 193 1.56 14.88 23.00
CA ALA A 193 0.64 15.67 22.19
C ALA A 193 -0.53 16.20 23.01
N GLU A 194 -1.09 15.40 23.91
CA GLU A 194 -2.17 15.82 24.80
C GLU A 194 -1.70 16.92 25.79
N LEU A 195 -0.54 16.74 26.41
CA LEU A 195 0.04 17.76 27.30
C LEU A 195 0.29 19.08 26.55
N PHE A 196 0.81 19.01 25.35
CA PHE A 196 0.98 20.20 24.51
C PHE A 196 -0.37 20.86 24.22
N ALA A 197 -1.39 20.11 23.86
CA ALA A 197 -2.74 20.62 23.55
C ALA A 197 -3.39 21.26 24.78
N VAL A 198 -3.22 20.71 25.98
CA VAL A 198 -3.70 21.31 27.25
C VAL A 198 -3.03 22.66 27.47
N GLU A 199 -1.71 22.75 27.36
CA GLU A 199 -1.00 24.02 27.55
C GLU A 199 -1.31 25.07 26.47
N TYR A 200 -1.53 24.61 25.22
CA TYR A 200 -2.02 25.46 24.15
C TYR A 200 -3.40 26.04 24.49
N GLU A 201 -4.36 25.22 24.91
CA GLU A 201 -5.71 25.63 25.27
C GLU A 201 -5.71 26.58 26.49
N LYS A 202 -4.89 26.32 27.51
CA LYS A 202 -4.75 27.23 28.66
C LYS A 202 -4.28 28.63 28.23
N LYS A 203 -3.33 28.70 27.31
CA LYS A 203 -2.85 29.98 26.75
C LYS A 203 -3.91 30.66 25.91
N ARG A 204 -4.66 29.91 25.10
CA ARG A 204 -5.71 30.43 24.23
C ARG A 204 -6.88 31.04 25.03
N ILE A 205 -7.31 30.37 26.09
CA ILE A 205 -8.46 30.79 26.91
C ILE A 205 -8.08 31.87 27.93
N GLY A 206 -6.96 31.70 28.62
CA GLY A 206 -6.54 32.59 29.67
C GLY A 206 -7.35 32.51 30.98
N PRO A 207 -6.94 33.25 32.01
CA PRO A 207 -7.64 33.26 33.31
C PRO A 207 -9.04 33.91 33.21
N PRO A 208 -10.04 33.44 34.05
CA PRO A 208 -9.91 32.37 35.04
C PRO A 208 -10.22 30.98 34.50
N LEU A 209 -10.81 30.85 33.29
CA LEU A 209 -11.35 29.59 32.75
C LEU A 209 -10.24 28.57 32.42
N CYS A 210 -9.01 29.02 32.14
CA CYS A 210 -7.89 28.12 31.85
C CYS A 210 -7.63 27.08 32.97
N GLU A 211 -7.95 27.40 34.23
CA GLU A 211 -7.81 26.49 35.36
C GLU A 211 -8.87 25.35 35.37
N SER A 212 -9.95 25.53 34.64
CA SER A 212 -11.03 24.57 34.49
C SER A 212 -10.87 23.63 33.31
N ILE A 213 -9.83 23.82 32.49
CA ILE A 213 -9.48 22.91 31.38
C ILE A 213 -8.98 21.59 31.97
N LYS A 214 -9.54 20.47 31.53
CA LYS A 214 -9.23 19.15 32.07
C LYS A 214 -8.83 18.17 30.98
N ARG A 215 -7.79 17.40 31.29
CA ARG A 215 -7.43 16.20 30.51
C ARG A 215 -8.30 15.05 31.01
N ILE A 216 -9.18 14.55 30.16
CA ILE A 216 -10.19 13.53 30.46
C ILE A 216 -9.63 12.14 30.22
N SER A 217 -8.69 11.96 29.28
CA SER A 217 -8.03 10.68 29.00
C SER A 217 -7.42 10.01 30.24
N GLU A 218 -7.00 10.79 31.25
CA GLU A 218 -6.51 10.29 32.55
C GLU A 218 -7.65 9.78 33.47
N ILE A 219 -8.87 10.24 33.28
CA ILE A 219 -10.02 10.00 34.18
C ILE A 219 -10.97 8.94 33.59
N ASP A 220 -11.24 9.03 32.29
CA ASP A 220 -12.17 8.19 31.58
C ASP A 220 -11.74 7.94 30.14
N VAL A 221 -11.09 6.80 29.91
CA VAL A 221 -10.61 6.36 28.58
C VAL A 221 -11.77 6.11 27.59
N ALA A 222 -13.00 5.95 28.08
CA ALA A 222 -14.18 5.70 27.26
C ALA A 222 -14.94 6.99 26.89
N ALA A 223 -14.50 8.16 27.32
CA ALA A 223 -15.17 9.43 27.07
C ALA A 223 -15.25 9.79 25.57
N GLY A 224 -14.30 9.29 24.75
CA GLY A 224 -14.24 9.53 23.30
C GLY A 224 -13.73 10.91 22.92
N TYR A 225 -13.02 11.57 23.84
CA TYR A 225 -12.24 12.79 23.65
C TYR A 225 -11.21 12.92 24.79
N ASP A 226 -10.10 13.61 24.56
CA ASP A 226 -8.99 13.69 25.49
C ASP A 226 -9.08 14.90 26.42
N ILE A 227 -9.61 16.04 25.95
CA ILE A 227 -9.59 17.31 26.66
C ILE A 227 -10.97 17.97 26.62
N VAL A 228 -11.37 18.53 27.76
CA VAL A 228 -12.51 19.44 27.87
C VAL A 228 -12.01 20.87 28.06
N SER A 229 -12.48 21.79 27.23
CA SER A 229 -12.10 23.18 27.18
C SER A 229 -13.29 24.11 26.88
N PHE A 230 -13.02 25.32 26.49
CA PHE A 230 -14.00 26.37 26.22
C PHE A 230 -13.79 26.96 24.82
N ASN A 231 -14.85 27.36 24.13
CA ASN A 231 -14.74 28.02 22.83
C ASN A 231 -14.20 29.46 22.98
N SER A 232 -14.58 30.16 24.06
CA SER A 232 -14.10 31.50 24.37
C SER A 232 -13.96 31.76 25.86
N GLY A 233 -13.32 32.88 26.23
CA GLY A 233 -13.23 33.33 27.63
C GLY A 233 -14.58 33.72 28.24
N ASP A 234 -15.65 33.86 27.45
CA ASP A 234 -17.01 34.19 27.92
C ASP A 234 -17.91 32.96 28.04
N SER A 235 -17.44 31.78 27.76
CA SER A 235 -18.18 30.54 27.88
C SER A 235 -18.57 30.32 29.36
N ARG A 236 -19.84 29.91 29.59
CA ARG A 236 -20.37 29.69 30.97
C ARG A 236 -20.14 28.26 31.45
N GLU A 237 -19.99 27.34 30.53
CA GLU A 237 -19.76 25.91 30.74
C GLU A 237 -18.81 25.38 29.69
N PRO A 238 -18.13 24.23 29.91
CA PRO A 238 -17.30 23.61 28.92
C PRO A 238 -18.11 23.28 27.65
N ASP A 239 -17.69 23.83 26.52
CA ASP A 239 -18.36 23.76 25.22
C ASP A 239 -17.42 23.38 24.09
N ARG A 240 -16.19 22.94 24.42
CA ARG A 240 -15.18 22.46 23.47
C ARG A 240 -14.60 21.13 23.94
N PHE A 241 -14.81 20.10 23.14
CA PHE A 241 -14.35 18.72 23.36
C PHE A 241 -13.30 18.39 22.34
N ILE A 242 -12.11 18.01 22.77
CA ILE A 242 -10.95 17.90 21.89
C ILE A 242 -10.39 16.49 21.94
N GLU A 243 -10.30 15.87 20.77
CA GLU A 243 -9.51 14.67 20.53
C GLU A 243 -8.15 15.09 19.99
N VAL A 244 -7.08 14.51 20.51
CA VAL A 244 -5.71 14.85 20.15
C VAL A 244 -5.04 13.68 19.44
N LYS A 245 -4.47 13.91 18.27
CA LYS A 245 -3.68 12.93 17.54
C LYS A 245 -2.26 13.42 17.33
N ALA A 246 -1.29 12.68 17.85
CA ALA A 246 0.10 12.86 17.49
C ALA A 246 0.32 12.41 16.04
N VAL A 247 0.78 13.31 15.19
CA VAL A 247 1.01 13.02 13.76
C VAL A 247 2.47 13.22 13.39
N SER A 248 3.00 12.31 12.58
CA SER A 248 4.31 12.44 11.93
C SER A 248 4.17 12.43 10.41
N THR A 249 2.98 12.08 9.92
CA THR A 249 2.58 12.02 8.51
C THR A 249 1.17 12.59 8.37
N SER A 250 0.64 12.64 7.16
CA SER A 250 -0.71 13.15 6.87
C SER A 250 -1.87 12.26 7.36
N GLY A 251 -1.60 11.17 8.10
CA GLY A 251 -2.63 10.23 8.54
C GLY A 251 -2.64 10.02 10.06
N PHE A 252 -3.81 9.67 10.59
CA PHE A 252 -4.05 9.30 12.00
C PHE A 252 -5.06 8.17 12.11
N PHE A 253 -5.09 7.51 13.28
CA PHE A 253 -6.09 6.49 13.59
C PHE A 253 -7.22 7.09 14.42
N TRP A 254 -8.46 6.80 14.03
CA TRP A 254 -9.65 7.24 14.73
C TRP A 254 -10.51 6.03 15.10
N SER A 255 -10.78 5.89 16.39
CA SER A 255 -11.59 4.77 16.88
C SER A 255 -13.08 5.01 16.60
N LYS A 256 -13.86 3.92 16.58
CA LYS A 256 -15.31 4.03 16.41
C LYS A 256 -15.95 4.86 17.53
N ASN A 257 -15.48 4.71 18.78
CA ASN A 257 -16.01 5.45 19.92
C ASN A 257 -15.79 6.95 19.77
N GLU A 258 -14.57 7.37 19.44
CA GLU A 258 -14.23 8.77 19.20
C GLU A 258 -15.07 9.36 18.04
N TYR A 259 -15.25 8.62 16.96
CA TYR A 259 -16.08 9.05 15.83
C TYR A 259 -17.57 9.22 16.21
N GLU A 260 -18.17 8.25 16.93
CA GLU A 260 -19.56 8.35 17.35
C GLU A 260 -19.77 9.52 18.32
N VAL A 261 -18.83 9.78 19.22
CA VAL A 261 -18.86 10.93 20.13
C VAL A 261 -18.69 12.24 19.35
N ALA A 262 -17.77 12.30 18.38
CA ALA A 262 -17.61 13.45 17.50
C ALA A 262 -18.90 13.78 16.75
N LYS A 263 -19.56 12.76 16.21
CA LYS A 263 -20.85 12.90 15.52
C LYS A 263 -21.96 13.43 16.45
N LEU A 264 -21.99 12.95 17.69
CA LEU A 264 -22.98 13.40 18.69
C LEU A 264 -22.75 14.86 19.10
N LYS A 265 -21.49 15.28 19.23
CA LYS A 265 -21.10 16.62 19.69
C LYS A 265 -21.07 17.66 18.55
N GLY A 266 -20.91 17.22 17.30
CA GLY A 266 -20.91 18.08 16.11
C GLY A 266 -19.91 19.24 16.23
N GLY A 267 -20.38 20.46 16.00
CA GLY A 267 -19.56 21.67 16.03
C GLY A 267 -18.86 22.00 17.37
N SER A 268 -19.20 21.31 18.48
CA SER A 268 -18.49 21.42 19.74
C SER A 268 -17.32 20.44 19.87
N TYR A 269 -17.13 19.54 18.91
CA TYR A 269 -16.02 18.60 18.88
C TYR A 269 -14.92 19.08 17.94
N TYR A 270 -13.67 18.95 18.40
CA TYR A 270 -12.48 19.36 17.68
C TYR A 270 -11.47 18.22 17.63
N LEU A 271 -10.84 18.04 16.48
CA LEU A 271 -9.70 17.15 16.30
C LEU A 271 -8.43 18.01 16.18
N TYR A 272 -7.46 17.78 17.08
CA TYR A 272 -6.15 18.44 17.06
C TYR A 272 -5.10 17.50 16.52
N LEU A 273 -4.47 17.87 15.39
CA LEU A 273 -3.36 17.15 14.80
C LEU A 273 -2.06 17.84 15.25
N VAL A 274 -1.31 17.17 16.11
CA VAL A 274 -0.09 17.71 16.75
C VAL A 274 1.14 17.07 16.12
N GLU A 275 1.96 17.87 15.43
CA GLU A 275 3.25 17.45 14.89
C GLU A 275 4.31 17.51 15.99
N LEU A 276 4.68 16.36 16.58
CA LEU A 276 5.62 16.30 17.70
C LEU A 276 7.01 16.89 17.39
N GLY A 277 7.43 16.85 16.13
CA GLY A 277 8.70 17.47 15.72
C GLY A 277 8.70 19.00 15.78
N ARG A 278 7.54 19.63 15.96
CA ARG A 278 7.34 21.08 15.92
C ARG A 278 6.85 21.70 17.22
N ILE A 279 6.54 20.88 18.24
CA ILE A 279 5.99 21.39 19.52
C ILE A 279 6.91 22.39 20.24
N ASP A 280 8.23 22.33 20.00
CA ASP A 280 9.22 23.22 20.57
C ASP A 280 9.48 24.47 19.70
N GLU A 281 8.85 24.58 18.53
CA GLU A 281 8.97 25.76 17.66
C GLU A 281 8.22 26.95 18.26
N PRO A 282 8.82 28.13 18.35
CA PRO A 282 8.11 29.33 18.84
C PRO A 282 6.91 29.66 17.97
N GLY A 283 5.73 29.70 18.58
CA GLY A 283 4.48 30.05 17.87
C GLY A 283 3.83 28.90 17.09
N TYR A 284 4.29 27.66 17.27
CA TYR A 284 3.62 26.50 16.68
C TYR A 284 2.15 26.41 17.12
N VAL A 285 1.26 26.21 16.17
CA VAL A 285 -0.19 26.01 16.34
C VAL A 285 -0.53 24.66 15.72
N PRO A 286 -1.20 23.76 16.44
CA PRO A 286 -1.63 22.47 15.86
C PRO A 286 -2.73 22.71 14.82
N GLU A 287 -2.86 21.82 13.85
CA GLU A 287 -4.01 21.84 12.96
C GLU A 287 -5.27 21.47 13.74
N MET A 288 -6.29 22.31 13.64
CA MET A 288 -7.54 22.15 14.39
C MET A 288 -8.72 21.98 13.42
N ILE A 289 -9.38 20.84 13.48
CA ILE A 289 -10.52 20.52 12.64
C ILE A 289 -11.78 20.51 13.52
N GLN A 290 -12.65 21.49 13.34
CA GLN A 290 -13.98 21.54 13.98
C GLN A 290 -14.94 20.60 13.27
N ASP A 291 -15.81 19.93 14.01
CA ASP A 291 -16.76 18.94 13.46
C ASP A 291 -16.09 17.93 12.51
N PRO A 292 -15.10 17.17 13.01
CA PRO A 292 -14.36 16.28 12.15
C PRO A 292 -15.21 15.12 11.59
N ALA A 293 -16.38 14.85 12.17
CA ALA A 293 -17.30 13.87 11.61
C ALA A 293 -17.78 14.30 10.22
N ALA A 294 -18.09 15.58 10.03
CA ALA A 294 -18.43 16.14 8.73
C ALA A 294 -17.18 16.50 7.90
N ASN A 295 -16.17 17.13 8.51
CA ASN A 295 -15.06 17.73 7.78
C ASN A 295 -13.89 16.77 7.47
N VAL A 296 -13.90 15.55 8.03
CA VAL A 296 -12.95 14.47 7.72
C VAL A 296 -13.66 13.30 7.05
N MET A 297 -14.71 12.74 7.70
CA MET A 297 -15.32 11.50 7.21
C MET A 297 -16.20 11.68 5.97
N GLU A 298 -16.80 12.84 5.80
CA GLU A 298 -17.69 13.16 4.67
C GLU A 298 -17.02 14.08 3.62
N SER A 299 -15.73 14.39 3.82
CA SER A 299 -14.98 15.32 2.97
C SER A 299 -14.11 14.60 1.93
N ASP A 300 -14.13 15.09 0.70
CA ASP A 300 -13.27 14.59 -0.40
C ASP A 300 -11.76 14.88 -0.17
N GLY A 301 -11.41 15.67 0.84
CA GLY A 301 -10.02 16.00 1.19
C GLY A 301 -9.30 14.91 1.97
N TRP A 302 -10.03 13.88 2.45
CA TRP A 302 -9.48 12.81 3.30
C TRP A 302 -9.77 11.44 2.72
N PHE A 303 -8.78 10.58 2.76
CA PHE A 303 -8.94 9.16 2.42
C PHE A 303 -9.18 8.35 3.69
N VAL A 304 -10.38 7.76 3.82
CA VAL A 304 -10.79 6.97 4.99
C VAL A 304 -10.71 5.48 4.67
N GLU A 305 -9.91 4.75 5.44
CA GLU A 305 -9.71 3.30 5.30
C GLU A 305 -10.08 2.56 6.59
N ALA A 306 -10.95 1.54 6.51
CA ALA A 306 -11.27 0.71 7.66
C ALA A 306 -10.13 -0.28 7.96
N GLN A 307 -9.48 -0.14 9.13
CA GLN A 307 -8.33 -0.96 9.55
C GLN A 307 -8.72 -2.20 10.37
N SER A 308 -9.91 -2.23 10.97
CA SER A 308 -10.37 -3.36 11.78
C SER A 308 -11.88 -3.51 11.79
N TYR A 309 -12.36 -4.75 11.99
CA TYR A 309 -13.76 -5.09 12.11
C TYR A 309 -14.01 -5.87 13.40
N HIS A 310 -15.04 -5.49 14.16
CA HIS A 310 -15.52 -6.27 15.29
C HIS A 310 -16.71 -7.12 14.85
N ILE A 311 -16.53 -8.44 14.75
CA ILE A 311 -17.56 -9.37 14.29
C ILE A 311 -18.18 -10.04 15.51
N LYS A 312 -19.51 -9.94 15.66
CA LYS A 312 -20.30 -10.60 16.69
C LYS A 312 -21.25 -11.61 16.05
N ARG A 313 -21.45 -12.73 16.76
CA ARG A 313 -22.52 -13.67 16.41
C ARG A 313 -23.84 -13.16 17.00
N VAL A 314 -24.90 -13.15 16.18
CA VAL A 314 -26.27 -12.79 16.60
C VAL A 314 -26.99 -14.04 17.04
#